data_321423563a6f490d5b303f42c5c38002
#
_entry.id   321423563a6f490d5b303f42c5c38002
#
_cell.length_a   1.000
_cell.length_b   1.000
_cell.length_c   1.000
_cell.angle_alpha   90.00
_cell.angle_beta   90.00
_cell.angle_gamma   90.00
#
_symmetry.space_group_name_H-M   'P 1'
#
loop_
_entity.id
_entity.type
_entity.pdbx_description
1 polymer ?
#
loop_
_entity_poly.entity_id
_entity_poly.type
_entity_poly.pdbx_seq_one_letter_code
_entity_poly.pdbx_strand_id
1 'polypeptide(L)'
;MRCNKLIGYLSVFMFAVTFPLSAHAEKAGTAGAGEWDKLGTYTYTYSSPTVYSSGGDFRVCLSGSTPFSVSLHLYEDDAGDNPDEYVGSNYFSPGECHTFSNIGKFVDGSNNKAEFFVTDYSGKSKTVTFYD
;
A
#
# COMPACT_ATOMS: atom_id res chain seq x y z
N MET A 1 77.41 -38.39 -7.90
CA MET A 1 76.73 -37.36 -7.13
C MET A 1 75.40 -37.04 -7.77
N ARG A 2 74.31 -37.49 -7.16
CA ARG A 2 72.98 -37.26 -7.71
C ARG A 2 72.32 -36.13 -6.94
N CYS A 3 71.97 -35.07 -7.62
CA CYS A 3 71.28 -33.90 -7.08
C CYS A 3 69.77 -34.13 -7.32
N ASN A 4 69.03 -34.45 -6.27
CA ASN A 4 67.59 -34.59 -6.35
C ASN A 4 66.95 -33.20 -6.19
N LYS A 5 66.28 -32.73 -7.24
CA LYS A 5 65.42 -31.56 -7.18
C LYS A 5 64.04 -31.98 -6.68
N LEU A 6 63.74 -31.52 -5.44
CA LEU A 6 62.38 -31.55 -4.90
C LEU A 6 61.58 -30.43 -5.54
N ILE A 7 60.58 -30.78 -6.31
CA ILE A 7 59.60 -29.84 -6.85
C ILE A 7 58.44 -29.81 -5.83
N GLY A 8 58.36 -28.69 -5.13
CA GLY A 8 57.23 -28.44 -4.22
C GLY A 8 56.02 -27.99 -5.02
N TYR A 9 54.95 -28.75 -4.99
CA TYR A 9 53.66 -28.32 -5.50
C TYR A 9 53.00 -27.40 -4.48
N LEU A 10 52.90 -26.10 -4.84
CA LEU A 10 52.12 -25.13 -4.08
C LEU A 10 50.66 -25.25 -4.53
N SER A 11 49.83 -25.97 -3.77
CA SER A 11 48.41 -26.03 -3.98
C SER A 11 47.76 -24.74 -3.50
N VAL A 12 47.38 -23.89 -4.44
CA VAL A 12 46.55 -22.71 -4.15
C VAL A 12 45.10 -23.19 -3.95
N PHE A 13 44.67 -23.26 -2.70
CA PHE A 13 43.26 -23.45 -2.38
C PHE A 13 42.51 -22.11 -2.60
N MET A 14 41.81 -22.00 -3.73
CA MET A 14 40.84 -20.95 -3.94
C MET A 14 39.59 -21.23 -3.09
N PHE A 15 39.46 -20.56 -1.98
CA PHE A 15 38.20 -20.49 -1.23
C PHE A 15 37.22 -19.63 -2.01
N ALA A 16 36.27 -20.25 -2.72
CA ALA A 16 35.12 -19.55 -3.25
C ALA A 16 34.18 -19.23 -2.09
N VAL A 17 34.24 -17.99 -1.61
CA VAL A 17 33.29 -17.45 -0.63
C VAL A 17 31.98 -17.18 -1.36
N THR A 18 31.07 -18.14 -1.35
CA THR A 18 29.69 -17.92 -1.78
C THR A 18 28.96 -17.16 -0.70
N PHE A 19 28.78 -15.85 -0.89
CA PHE A 19 27.84 -15.07 -0.08
C PHE A 19 26.43 -15.50 -0.48
N PRO A 20 25.61 -16.01 0.46
CA PRO A 20 24.19 -16.17 0.16
C PRO A 20 23.62 -14.76 0.02
N LEU A 21 23.17 -14.41 -1.20
CA LEU A 21 22.26 -13.29 -1.38
C LEU A 21 20.97 -13.67 -0.64
N SER A 22 20.85 -13.20 0.60
CA SER A 22 19.57 -13.19 1.28
C SER A 22 18.69 -12.19 0.52
N ALA A 23 17.86 -12.69 -0.39
CA ALA A 23 16.74 -11.93 -0.89
C ALA A 23 15.84 -11.63 0.32
N HIS A 24 15.98 -10.45 0.90
CA HIS A 24 14.99 -9.92 1.79
C HIS A 24 13.78 -9.63 0.91
N ALA A 25 12.83 -10.58 0.87
CA ALA A 25 11.47 -10.24 0.53
C ALA A 25 11.08 -9.24 1.63
N GLU A 26 10.95 -7.96 1.28
CA GLU A 26 10.27 -7.00 2.13
C GLU A 26 8.86 -7.55 2.31
N LYS A 27 8.67 -8.18 3.46
CA LYS A 27 7.35 -8.48 3.98
C LYS A 27 6.69 -7.12 4.07
N ALA A 28 5.63 -6.87 3.30
CA ALA A 28 4.79 -5.72 3.50
C ALA A 28 4.44 -5.72 4.99
N GLY A 29 5.11 -4.84 5.74
CA GLY A 29 4.99 -4.82 7.18
C GLY A 29 3.57 -4.40 7.51
N THR A 30 2.84 -5.23 8.23
CA THR A 30 1.68 -4.72 8.96
C THR A 30 2.22 -3.64 9.87
N ALA A 31 1.71 -2.40 9.71
CA ALA A 31 2.07 -1.30 10.59
C ALA A 31 1.82 -1.73 12.05
N GLY A 32 2.68 -1.29 12.94
CA GLY A 32 2.47 -1.50 14.37
C GLY A 32 1.21 -0.76 14.84
N ALA A 33 0.67 -1.13 16.01
CA ALA A 33 -0.48 -0.45 16.58
C ALA A 33 -0.25 1.07 16.66
N GLY A 34 -1.08 1.86 15.97
CA GLY A 34 -0.97 3.31 15.87
C GLY A 34 -0.17 3.83 14.67
N GLU A 35 0.34 2.95 13.80
CA GLU A 35 0.92 3.31 12.50
C GLU A 35 -0.12 3.07 11.39
N TRP A 36 0.00 3.85 10.31
CA TRP A 36 -0.87 3.75 9.16
C TRP A 36 -0.26 2.85 8.09
N ASP A 37 -0.96 1.78 7.73
CA ASP A 37 -0.60 0.94 6.59
C ASP A 37 -1.04 1.59 5.29
N LYS A 38 -0.09 1.83 4.39
CA LYS A 38 -0.39 2.37 3.06
C LYS A 38 -1.00 1.29 2.18
N LEU A 39 -2.26 1.48 1.78
CA LEU A 39 -2.98 0.56 0.88
C LEU A 39 -2.69 0.82 -0.59
N GLY A 40 -2.45 2.07 -0.97
CA GLY A 40 -2.13 2.44 -2.35
C GLY A 40 -2.25 3.92 -2.65
N THR A 41 -1.69 4.31 -3.80
CA THR A 41 -1.82 5.65 -4.37
C THR A 41 -2.39 5.53 -5.77
N TYR A 42 -3.45 6.27 -6.06
CA TYR A 42 -4.19 6.17 -7.32
C TYR A 42 -4.49 7.53 -7.91
N THR A 43 -4.36 7.64 -9.23
CA THR A 43 -4.78 8.82 -10.00
C THR A 43 -6.05 8.46 -10.77
N TYR A 44 -7.09 9.28 -10.60
CA TYR A 44 -8.40 9.03 -11.22
C TYR A 44 -9.12 10.35 -11.53
N THR A 45 -10.23 10.27 -12.27
CA THR A 45 -11.05 11.44 -12.63
C THR A 45 -12.38 11.46 -11.87
N TYR A 46 -13.12 10.38 -11.84
CA TYR A 46 -14.46 10.29 -11.22
C TYR A 46 -14.51 9.38 -10.01
N SER A 47 -13.90 8.21 -10.11
CA SER A 47 -13.88 7.21 -9.05
C SER A 47 -12.50 6.56 -8.96
N SER A 48 -12.03 6.34 -7.73
CA SER A 48 -10.82 5.56 -7.50
C SER A 48 -11.07 4.05 -7.71
N PRO A 49 -10.02 3.24 -7.88
CA PRO A 49 -10.13 1.81 -7.64
C PRO A 49 -10.55 1.52 -6.19
N THR A 50 -11.18 0.36 -5.99
CA THR A 50 -11.52 -0.16 -4.65
C THR A 50 -10.26 -0.62 -3.93
N VAL A 51 -10.15 -0.29 -2.65
CA VAL A 51 -9.09 -0.76 -1.75
C VAL A 51 -9.71 -1.51 -0.57
N TYR A 52 -8.94 -2.40 0.04
CA TYR A 52 -9.42 -3.31 1.07
C TYR A 52 -8.85 -2.90 2.44
N SER A 53 -9.75 -2.67 3.41
CA SER A 53 -9.43 -2.33 4.79
C SER A 53 -9.80 -3.47 5.73
N SER A 54 -9.03 -3.64 6.80
CA SER A 54 -9.30 -4.63 7.85
C SER A 54 -10.24 -4.10 8.95
N GLY A 55 -10.62 -2.84 8.88
CA GLY A 55 -11.46 -2.16 9.88
C GLY A 55 -10.66 -1.20 10.75
N GLY A 56 -11.31 -0.61 11.75
CA GLY A 56 -10.71 0.43 12.59
C GLY A 56 -10.97 1.83 12.04
N ASP A 57 -9.92 2.58 11.74
CA ASP A 57 -9.97 3.89 11.11
C ASP A 57 -9.38 3.81 9.70
N PHE A 58 -9.93 4.58 8.79
CA PHE A 58 -9.49 4.63 7.39
C PHE A 58 -9.12 6.06 7.01
N ARG A 59 -7.96 6.26 6.39
CA ARG A 59 -7.46 7.59 6.03
C ARG A 59 -7.33 7.75 4.52
N VAL A 60 -7.79 8.91 4.04
CA VAL A 60 -7.63 9.37 2.66
C VAL A 60 -6.78 10.64 2.66
N CYS A 61 -5.78 10.71 1.80
CA CYS A 61 -4.94 11.88 1.61
C CYS A 61 -5.01 12.35 0.15
N LEU A 62 -5.33 13.61 -0.08
CA LEU A 62 -5.22 14.24 -1.40
C LEU A 62 -3.76 14.61 -1.64
N SER A 63 -3.19 14.23 -2.77
CA SER A 63 -1.80 14.58 -3.11
C SER A 63 -1.60 16.09 -3.18
N GLY A 64 -0.48 16.56 -2.62
CA GLY A 64 -0.05 17.95 -2.75
C GLY A 64 0.23 18.40 -4.21
N SER A 65 0.41 17.42 -5.13
CA SER A 65 0.54 17.71 -6.56
C SER A 65 -0.80 17.93 -7.27
N THR A 66 -1.94 17.64 -6.63
CA THR A 66 -3.26 17.99 -7.14
C THR A 66 -3.45 19.51 -7.00
N PRO A 67 -3.69 20.24 -8.10
CA PRO A 67 -3.63 21.72 -8.05
C PRO A 67 -4.93 22.40 -7.60
N PHE A 68 -5.89 21.66 -7.04
CA PHE A 68 -7.20 22.16 -6.61
C PHE A 68 -7.72 21.40 -5.39
N SER A 69 -8.61 22.04 -4.65
CA SER A 69 -9.35 21.41 -3.55
C SER A 69 -10.61 20.72 -4.07
N VAL A 70 -11.04 19.66 -3.43
CA VAL A 70 -12.18 18.83 -3.88
C VAL A 70 -12.91 18.18 -2.71
N SER A 71 -14.23 18.03 -2.83
CA SER A 71 -15.01 17.19 -1.93
C SER A 71 -14.92 15.72 -2.41
N LEU A 72 -14.38 14.85 -1.58
CA LEU A 72 -14.34 13.41 -1.83
C LEU A 72 -15.42 12.72 -0.99
N HIS A 73 -16.16 11.82 -1.65
CA HIS A 73 -17.19 11.00 -1.05
C HIS A 73 -16.66 9.57 -0.95
N LEU A 74 -16.59 9.04 0.26
CA LEU A 74 -16.19 7.65 0.53
C LEU A 74 -17.41 6.74 0.49
N TYR A 75 -17.30 5.66 -0.25
CA TYR A 75 -18.28 4.59 -0.35
C TYR A 75 -17.62 3.25 -0.03
N GLU A 76 -18.43 2.35 0.44
CA GLU A 76 -18.14 0.93 0.54
C GLU A 76 -18.80 0.21 -0.64
N ASP A 77 -18.03 -0.65 -1.30
CA ASP A 77 -18.42 -1.39 -2.50
C ASP A 77 -19.01 -2.74 -2.09
N ASP A 78 -20.33 -2.83 -2.07
CA ASP A 78 -21.03 -4.06 -1.76
C ASP A 78 -21.02 -5.02 -2.96
N ALA A 79 -20.54 -6.24 -2.75
CA ALA A 79 -20.49 -7.24 -3.79
C ALA A 79 -21.89 -7.68 -4.24
N GLY A 80 -22.07 -7.75 -5.57
CA GLY A 80 -23.28 -8.28 -6.19
C GLY A 80 -24.36 -7.22 -6.46
N ASP A 81 -25.62 -7.53 -6.14
CA ASP A 81 -26.77 -6.66 -6.43
C ASP A 81 -27.08 -5.64 -5.31
N ASN A 82 -26.26 -5.59 -4.27
CA ASN A 82 -26.41 -4.61 -3.21
C ASN A 82 -25.87 -3.26 -3.68
N PRO A 83 -26.55 -2.15 -3.35
CA PRO A 83 -26.02 -0.82 -3.65
C PRO A 83 -24.87 -0.47 -2.73
N ASP A 84 -23.88 0.24 -3.27
CA ASP A 84 -22.75 0.76 -2.49
C ASP A 84 -23.23 1.60 -1.30
N GLU A 85 -22.63 1.40 -0.13
CA GLU A 85 -22.96 2.14 1.08
C GLU A 85 -22.16 3.43 1.19
N TYR A 86 -22.88 4.54 1.44
CA TYR A 86 -22.23 5.81 1.70
C TYR A 86 -21.63 5.85 3.12
N VAL A 87 -20.32 6.06 3.20
CA VAL A 87 -19.56 6.14 4.46
C VAL A 87 -19.49 7.57 4.99
N GLY A 88 -19.15 8.52 4.12
CA GLY A 88 -19.00 9.92 4.49
C GLY A 88 -18.34 10.75 3.42
N SER A 89 -18.18 12.05 3.67
CA SER A 89 -17.44 12.95 2.79
C SER A 89 -16.66 14.00 3.56
N ASN A 90 -15.56 14.47 2.95
CA ASN A 90 -14.77 15.57 3.45
C ASN A 90 -14.31 16.47 2.29
N TYR A 91 -14.05 17.74 2.60
CA TYR A 91 -13.43 18.67 1.68
C TYR A 91 -11.92 18.65 1.89
N PHE A 92 -11.17 18.41 0.83
CA PHE A 92 -9.72 18.25 0.85
C PHE A 92 -9.04 19.40 0.13
N SER A 93 -8.06 20.00 0.79
CA SER A 93 -7.06 20.84 0.14
C SER A 93 -5.86 20.01 -0.30
N PRO A 94 -5.07 20.45 -1.31
CA PRO A 94 -3.86 19.74 -1.73
C PRO A 94 -2.92 19.43 -0.56
N GLY A 95 -2.54 18.16 -0.41
CA GLY A 95 -1.70 17.66 0.69
C GLY A 95 -2.45 17.34 1.99
N GLU A 96 -3.76 17.54 2.06
CA GLU A 96 -4.57 17.29 3.24
C GLU A 96 -5.00 15.83 3.32
N CYS A 97 -5.09 15.33 4.57
CA CYS A 97 -5.59 14.00 4.90
C CYS A 97 -6.79 14.11 5.84
N HIS A 98 -7.79 13.26 5.62
CA HIS A 98 -8.91 13.07 6.54
C HIS A 98 -9.06 11.62 6.95
N THR A 99 -9.46 11.40 8.21
CA THR A 99 -9.69 10.07 8.78
C THR A 99 -11.18 9.83 8.92
N PHE A 100 -11.63 8.68 8.43
CA PHE A 100 -12.96 8.15 8.63
C PHE A 100 -12.88 7.10 9.74
N SER A 101 -13.44 7.42 10.90
CA SER A 101 -13.34 6.57 12.09
C SER A 101 -14.49 5.58 12.19
N ASN A 102 -14.24 4.47 12.91
CA ASN A 102 -15.24 3.44 13.19
C ASN A 102 -15.83 2.80 11.94
N ILE A 103 -14.97 2.53 10.94
CA ILE A 103 -15.39 1.89 9.70
C ILE A 103 -15.52 0.35 9.83
N GLY A 104 -15.30 -0.21 11.01
CA GLY A 104 -15.38 -1.65 11.25
C GLY A 104 -16.76 -2.27 10.97
N LYS A 105 -17.84 -1.46 10.97
CA LYS A 105 -19.19 -1.90 10.60
C LYS A 105 -19.32 -2.29 9.13
N PHE A 106 -18.40 -1.86 8.27
CA PHE A 106 -18.33 -2.17 6.85
C PHE A 106 -17.44 -3.39 6.56
N VAL A 107 -16.82 -3.98 7.59
CA VAL A 107 -16.07 -5.23 7.47
C VAL A 107 -17.05 -6.38 7.45
N ASP A 108 -17.48 -6.74 6.27
CA ASP A 108 -18.46 -7.81 6.05
C ASP A 108 -17.98 -8.76 4.93
N GLY A 109 -18.92 -9.50 4.34
CA GLY A 109 -18.57 -10.46 3.30
C GLY A 109 -17.69 -11.62 3.76
N SER A 110 -17.30 -12.46 2.82
CA SER A 110 -16.55 -13.70 3.09
C SER A 110 -15.04 -13.48 3.27
N ASN A 111 -14.52 -12.32 2.85
CA ASN A 111 -13.11 -11.95 2.94
C ASN A 111 -12.73 -11.22 4.24
N ASN A 112 -13.72 -10.85 5.08
CA ASN A 112 -13.55 -10.06 6.31
C ASN A 112 -12.79 -8.75 6.07
N LYS A 113 -13.13 -8.06 4.98
CA LYS A 113 -12.59 -6.76 4.60
C LYS A 113 -13.75 -5.81 4.30
N ALA A 114 -13.49 -4.52 4.52
CA ALA A 114 -14.29 -3.46 3.93
C ALA A 114 -13.67 -3.06 2.59
N GLU A 115 -14.50 -2.81 1.60
CA GLU A 115 -14.09 -2.44 0.24
C GLU A 115 -14.40 -0.98 0.01
N PHE A 116 -13.37 -0.10 0.07
CA PHE A 116 -13.58 1.35 -0.03
C PHE A 116 -13.10 1.92 -1.35
N PHE A 117 -13.87 2.88 -1.88
CA PHE A 117 -13.47 3.75 -2.97
C PHE A 117 -13.97 5.18 -2.72
N VAL A 118 -13.35 6.15 -3.37
CA VAL A 118 -13.78 7.55 -3.32
C VAL A 118 -14.25 8.01 -4.68
N THR A 119 -15.28 8.86 -4.66
CA THR A 119 -15.81 9.54 -5.84
C THR A 119 -15.80 11.05 -5.68
N ASP A 120 -15.87 11.77 -6.78
CA ASP A 120 -16.16 13.20 -6.82
C ASP A 120 -16.80 13.58 -8.15
N TYR A 121 -17.35 14.78 -8.19
CA TYR A 121 -18.07 15.30 -9.36
C TYR A 121 -17.30 16.40 -10.10
N SER A 122 -16.01 16.63 -9.78
CA SER A 122 -15.23 17.72 -10.39
C SER A 122 -14.88 17.47 -11.85
N GLY A 123 -14.84 16.21 -12.28
CA GLY A 123 -14.41 15.81 -13.62
C GLY A 123 -12.94 16.10 -13.90
N LYS A 124 -12.14 16.34 -12.86
CA LYS A 124 -10.71 16.66 -12.95
C LYS A 124 -9.87 15.51 -12.42
N SER A 125 -8.75 15.23 -13.07
CA SER A 125 -7.80 14.23 -12.60
C SER A 125 -7.14 14.65 -11.28
N LYS A 126 -7.09 13.74 -10.33
CA LYS A 126 -6.52 13.91 -8.99
C LYS A 126 -5.83 12.64 -8.51
N THR A 127 -4.91 12.78 -7.57
CA THR A 127 -4.20 11.65 -6.97
C THR A 127 -4.51 11.58 -5.48
N VAL A 128 -4.92 10.40 -5.01
CA VAL A 128 -5.17 10.11 -3.59
C VAL A 128 -4.32 8.94 -3.12
N THR A 129 -4.01 8.95 -1.82
CA THR A 129 -3.40 7.82 -1.12
C THR A 129 -4.31 7.36 -0.01
N PHE A 130 -4.49 6.05 0.10
CA PHE A 130 -5.28 5.39 1.12
C PHE A 130 -4.40 4.72 2.17
N TYR A 131 -4.87 4.76 3.41
CA TYR A 131 -4.23 4.12 4.57
C TYR A 131 -5.28 3.46 5.46
N ASP A 132 -4.86 2.36 6.11
CA ASP A 132 -5.64 1.54 7.05
C ASP A 132 -4.95 1.48 8.41
#